data_667419ce27e05a0c1326ef55150f008c
#
_entry.id   667419ce27e05a0c1326ef55150f008c
#
_cell.length_a   1.000
_cell.length_b   1.000
_cell.length_c   1.000
_cell.angle_alpha   90.00
_cell.angle_beta   90.00
_cell.angle_gamma   90.00
#
_symmetry.space_group_name_H-M   'P 1'
#
loop_
_entity.id
_entity.type
_entity.pdbx_description
1 polymer ?
#
loop_
_entity_poly.entity_id
_entity_poly.type
_entity_poly.pdbx_seq_one_letter_code
_entity_poly.pdbx_strand_id
1 'polypeptide(L)'
;MLFGEAPGPRGADQSGLPFWGDGAGLPVYRALQSAGMAEFPSRAFDLWDGATLREAGLRPILSGIALSNAYPRCPTRDGDHFHAPSDKQLLDPDNLNRICEELGTCRSQGRLRVVALGKRAAWLFARLPQPPAFDLIGLPHPSAQGLLQAAPEKGKGLKLQDLRQEWERTLAAHLETGRTLNNS
;
A
#
# COMPACT_ATOMS: atom_id res chain seq x y z
N MET A 1 -4.47 -1.66 8.70
CA MET A 1 -4.51 -1.99 7.25
C MET A 1 -3.74 -0.95 6.45
N LEU A 2 -3.24 -1.33 5.27
CA LEU A 2 -2.54 -0.41 4.37
C LEU A 2 -3.19 -0.52 2.98
N PHE A 3 -3.58 0.63 2.40
CA PHE A 3 -4.25 0.72 1.12
C PHE A 3 -3.45 1.51 0.10
N GLY A 4 -3.19 0.89 -1.06
CA GLY A 4 -2.73 1.59 -2.25
C GLY A 4 -3.88 2.13 -3.11
N GLU A 5 -3.55 2.64 -4.29
CA GLU A 5 -4.56 3.09 -5.27
C GLU A 5 -5.13 1.90 -6.05
N ALA A 6 -4.26 1.14 -6.72
CA ALA A 6 -4.60 -0.05 -7.50
C ALA A 6 -3.34 -0.91 -7.72
N PRO A 7 -3.49 -2.21 -8.08
CA PRO A 7 -2.36 -3.06 -8.45
C PRO A 7 -1.61 -2.51 -9.66
N GLY A 8 -0.27 -2.55 -9.60
CA GLY A 8 0.58 -2.24 -10.75
C GLY A 8 0.70 -3.44 -11.70
N PRO A 9 0.78 -3.21 -13.04
CA PRO A 9 0.75 -4.28 -14.05
C PRO A 9 1.96 -5.21 -13.99
N ARG A 10 3.12 -4.72 -13.54
CA ARG A 10 4.37 -5.50 -13.49
C ARG A 10 4.66 -6.15 -12.15
N GLY A 11 4.00 -5.73 -11.10
CA GLY A 11 4.23 -6.21 -9.75
C GLY A 11 3.03 -6.90 -9.15
N ALA A 12 2.15 -6.14 -8.51
CA ALA A 12 1.02 -6.68 -7.76
C ALA A 12 0.07 -7.53 -8.63
N ASP A 13 -0.20 -7.13 -9.87
CA ASP A 13 -1.04 -7.89 -10.80
C ASP A 13 -0.40 -9.24 -11.17
N GLN A 14 0.91 -9.26 -11.39
CA GLN A 14 1.65 -10.47 -11.74
C GLN A 14 1.88 -11.40 -10.54
N SER A 15 2.18 -10.86 -9.37
CA SER A 15 2.44 -11.62 -8.16
C SER A 15 1.17 -12.10 -7.44
N GLY A 16 0.03 -11.44 -7.69
CA GLY A 16 -1.23 -11.64 -6.98
C GLY A 16 -1.23 -11.12 -5.54
N LEU A 17 -0.24 -10.30 -5.16
CA LEU A 17 -0.12 -9.72 -3.82
C LEU A 17 0.02 -8.20 -3.90
N PRO A 18 -0.73 -7.42 -3.07
CA PRO A 18 -0.64 -5.98 -3.07
C PRO A 18 0.81 -5.50 -2.87
N PHE A 19 1.26 -4.60 -3.71
CA PHE A 19 2.61 -3.98 -3.71
C PHE A 19 3.78 -4.92 -4.03
N TRP A 20 3.62 -6.25 -4.00
CA TRP A 20 4.69 -7.23 -4.14
C TRP A 20 5.22 -7.28 -5.58
N GLY A 21 6.48 -6.86 -5.77
CA GLY A 21 7.12 -6.74 -7.07
C GLY A 21 6.91 -5.40 -7.79
N ASP A 22 6.07 -4.51 -7.27
CA ASP A 22 5.92 -3.15 -7.80
C ASP A 22 7.09 -2.25 -7.40
N GLY A 23 7.53 -1.36 -8.28
CA GLY A 23 8.56 -0.36 -7.93
C GLY A 23 8.15 0.56 -6.78
N ALA A 24 6.86 0.86 -6.64
CA ALA A 24 6.30 1.57 -5.50
C ALA A 24 6.15 0.67 -4.25
N GLY A 25 6.13 -0.64 -4.42
CA GLY A 25 6.00 -1.62 -3.35
C GLY A 25 7.29 -1.88 -2.59
N LEU A 26 8.46 -1.66 -3.22
CA LEU A 26 9.75 -1.90 -2.58
C LEU A 26 9.91 -1.15 -1.23
N PRO A 27 9.68 0.17 -1.15
CA PRO A 27 9.73 0.88 0.12
C PRO A 27 8.65 0.43 1.11
N VAL A 28 7.46 -0.01 0.64
CA VAL A 28 6.42 -0.57 1.51
C VAL A 28 6.93 -1.80 2.23
N TYR A 29 7.45 -2.79 1.51
CA TYR A 29 7.92 -4.04 2.11
C TYR A 29 9.18 -3.87 2.96
N ARG A 30 10.05 -2.92 2.65
CA ARG A 30 11.18 -2.55 3.53
C ARG A 30 10.68 -1.99 4.85
N ALA A 31 9.70 -1.10 4.84
CA ALA A 31 9.11 -0.56 6.05
C ALA A 31 8.37 -1.63 6.87
N LEU A 32 7.62 -2.54 6.21
CA LEU A 32 6.96 -3.67 6.87
C LEU A 32 7.96 -4.63 7.52
N GLN A 33 9.07 -4.93 6.84
CA GLN A 33 10.14 -5.79 7.38
C GLN A 33 10.82 -5.11 8.58
N SER A 34 11.13 -3.81 8.47
CA SER A 34 11.71 -3.02 9.57
C SER A 34 10.80 -2.99 10.81
N ALA A 35 9.49 -2.88 10.61
CA ALA A 35 8.49 -2.92 11.69
C ALA A 35 8.18 -4.35 12.20
N GLY A 36 8.83 -5.39 11.67
CA GLY A 36 8.58 -6.80 12.03
C GLY A 36 7.18 -7.28 11.64
N MET A 37 6.59 -6.72 10.60
CA MET A 37 5.26 -7.07 10.09
C MET A 37 5.30 -7.86 8.77
N ALA A 38 6.49 -8.03 8.18
CA ALA A 38 6.70 -8.88 7.00
C ALA A 38 8.01 -9.64 7.14
N GLU A 39 7.96 -10.94 6.83
CA GLU A 39 9.12 -11.82 6.76
C GLU A 39 9.20 -12.44 5.37
N PHE A 40 10.36 -12.36 4.74
CA PHE A 40 10.66 -12.98 3.44
C PHE A 40 12.18 -13.06 3.24
N PRO A 41 12.68 -13.97 2.39
CA PRO A 41 14.11 -14.08 2.08
C PRO A 41 14.66 -12.79 1.46
N SER A 42 15.84 -12.33 1.90
CA SER A 42 16.49 -11.10 1.40
C SER A 42 16.67 -11.09 -0.12
N ARG A 43 16.89 -12.26 -0.73
CA ARG A 43 16.99 -12.43 -2.20
C ARG A 43 15.74 -11.94 -2.96
N ALA A 44 14.58 -11.79 -2.28
CA ALA A 44 13.39 -11.22 -2.93
C ALA A 44 13.62 -9.79 -3.40
N PHE A 45 14.48 -9.03 -2.71
CA PHE A 45 14.83 -7.67 -3.14
C PHE A 45 15.69 -7.64 -4.41
N ASP A 46 16.48 -8.69 -4.64
CA ASP A 46 17.32 -8.82 -5.85
C ASP A 46 16.47 -9.21 -7.07
N LEU A 47 15.33 -9.87 -6.83
CA LEU A 47 14.41 -10.38 -7.86
C LEU A 47 13.12 -9.54 -7.95
N TRP A 48 13.17 -8.24 -7.57
CA TRP A 48 11.97 -7.41 -7.34
C TRP A 48 11.19 -7.12 -8.63
N ASP A 49 10.49 -8.13 -9.11
CA ASP A 49 9.56 -8.14 -10.23
C ASP A 49 8.45 -9.17 -9.94
N GLY A 50 7.19 -8.83 -10.21
CA GLY A 50 6.05 -9.65 -9.79
C GLY A 50 6.03 -11.05 -10.39
N ALA A 51 6.31 -11.18 -11.67
CA ALA A 51 6.37 -12.47 -12.36
C ALA A 51 7.53 -13.32 -11.83
N THR A 52 8.73 -12.72 -11.76
CA THR A 52 9.95 -13.38 -11.25
C THR A 52 9.78 -13.86 -9.81
N LEU A 53 9.20 -13.04 -8.93
CA LEU A 53 8.93 -13.42 -7.54
C LEU A 53 7.93 -14.57 -7.44
N ARG A 54 6.89 -14.58 -8.28
CA ARG A 54 5.90 -15.66 -8.35
C ARG A 54 6.55 -16.95 -8.85
N GLU A 55 7.32 -16.91 -9.92
CA GLU A 55 8.02 -18.07 -10.49
C GLU A 55 9.03 -18.67 -9.51
N ALA A 56 9.74 -17.81 -8.75
CA ALA A 56 10.66 -18.24 -7.71
C ALA A 56 9.96 -18.75 -6.44
N GLY A 57 8.61 -18.73 -6.37
CA GLY A 57 7.85 -19.12 -5.20
C GLY A 57 8.06 -18.23 -3.98
N LEU A 58 8.54 -16.99 -4.19
CA LEU A 58 8.84 -16.07 -3.10
C LEU A 58 7.59 -15.27 -2.72
N ARG A 59 7.16 -15.44 -1.48
CA ARG A 59 6.01 -14.74 -0.91
C ARG A 59 6.36 -14.21 0.48
N PRO A 60 5.84 -13.03 0.87
CA PRO A 60 5.98 -12.54 2.22
C PRO A 60 5.03 -13.26 3.17
N ILE A 61 5.46 -13.47 4.40
CA ILE A 61 4.62 -13.82 5.54
C ILE A 61 4.29 -12.50 6.24
N LEU A 62 3.02 -12.15 6.31
CA LEU A 62 2.55 -10.92 6.95
C LEU A 62 2.01 -11.22 8.35
N SER A 63 2.33 -10.37 9.31
CA SER A 63 1.88 -10.49 10.70
C SER A 63 1.35 -9.16 11.22
N GLY A 64 0.11 -9.16 11.73
CA GLY A 64 -0.53 -7.99 12.32
C GLY A 64 -0.89 -6.88 11.33
N ILE A 65 -0.87 -7.15 10.02
CA ILE A 65 -1.21 -6.19 8.97
C ILE A 65 -1.96 -6.86 7.83
N ALA A 66 -2.92 -6.14 7.25
CA ALA A 66 -3.56 -6.49 5.99
C ALA A 66 -3.26 -5.43 4.93
N LEU A 67 -3.04 -5.87 3.69
CA LEU A 67 -2.73 -5.03 2.54
C LEU A 67 -3.88 -5.09 1.53
N SER A 68 -4.27 -3.96 0.98
CA SER A 68 -5.31 -3.87 -0.05
C SER A 68 -5.09 -2.69 -0.98
N ASN A 69 -6.01 -2.49 -1.92
CA ASN A 69 -6.04 -1.37 -2.83
C ASN A 69 -7.44 -0.73 -2.87
N ALA A 70 -7.49 0.57 -3.06
CA ALA A 70 -8.72 1.34 -3.27
C ALA A 70 -9.51 0.83 -4.49
N TYR A 71 -8.82 0.35 -5.52
CA TYR A 71 -9.38 -0.37 -6.66
C TYR A 71 -8.72 -1.75 -6.78
N PRO A 72 -9.49 -2.86 -6.87
CA PRO A 72 -8.93 -4.21 -6.72
C PRO A 72 -8.29 -4.79 -7.98
N ARG A 73 -8.53 -4.18 -9.14
CA ARG A 73 -8.04 -4.66 -10.43
C ARG A 73 -6.91 -3.79 -10.94
N CYS A 74 -6.01 -4.37 -11.74
CA CYS A 74 -5.00 -3.58 -12.45
C CYS A 74 -5.67 -2.74 -13.53
N PRO A 75 -5.63 -1.39 -13.43
CA PRO A 75 -6.25 -0.51 -14.41
C PRO A 75 -5.30 -0.28 -15.59
N THR A 76 -5.22 -1.25 -16.46
CA THR A 76 -4.40 -1.22 -17.68
C THR A 76 -5.26 -1.46 -18.93
N ARG A 77 -4.81 -0.97 -20.10
CA ARG A 77 -5.45 -1.23 -21.38
C ARG A 77 -4.62 -2.20 -22.24
N ASP A 78 -3.34 -2.25 -22.03
CA ASP A 78 -2.35 -2.99 -22.82
C ASP A 78 -1.55 -4.02 -21.99
N GLY A 79 -1.82 -4.11 -20.69
CA GLY A 79 -1.09 -4.99 -19.78
C GLY A 79 0.19 -4.40 -19.20
N ASP A 80 0.72 -3.32 -19.79
CA ASP A 80 2.03 -2.76 -19.43
C ASP A 80 1.95 -1.40 -18.74
N HIS A 81 0.99 -0.56 -19.15
CA HIS A 81 0.87 0.81 -18.66
C HIS A 81 -0.24 0.94 -17.64
N PHE A 82 0.11 1.48 -16.49
CA PHE A 82 -0.85 1.82 -15.44
C PHE A 82 -1.65 3.06 -15.82
N HIS A 83 -2.96 2.96 -15.68
CA HIS A 83 -3.88 4.09 -15.74
C HIS A 83 -4.57 4.26 -14.38
N ALA A 84 -4.66 5.49 -13.88
CA ALA A 84 -5.38 5.72 -12.61
C ALA A 84 -6.86 5.31 -12.74
N PRO A 85 -7.44 4.60 -11.75
CA PRO A 85 -8.87 4.29 -11.76
C PRO A 85 -9.69 5.56 -11.81
N SER A 86 -10.77 5.56 -12.60
CA SER A 86 -11.71 6.68 -12.64
C SER A 86 -12.49 6.81 -11.32
N ASP A 87 -13.08 7.99 -11.07
CA ASP A 87 -13.95 8.18 -9.92
C ASP A 87 -15.13 7.21 -9.93
N LYS A 88 -15.71 6.94 -11.12
CA LYS A 88 -16.78 5.96 -11.29
C LYS A 88 -16.36 4.56 -10.84
N GLN A 89 -15.15 4.13 -11.17
CA GLN A 89 -14.62 2.82 -10.73
C GLN A 89 -14.34 2.76 -9.23
N LEU A 90 -13.81 3.83 -8.65
CA LEU A 90 -13.55 3.89 -7.22
C LEU A 90 -14.84 3.95 -6.39
N LEU A 91 -15.85 4.69 -6.86
CA LEU A 91 -17.15 4.89 -6.19
C LEU A 91 -18.20 3.85 -6.60
N ASP A 92 -17.82 2.83 -7.35
CA ASP A 92 -18.71 1.72 -7.64
C ASP A 92 -19.23 1.09 -6.35
N PRO A 93 -20.54 0.86 -6.20
CA PRO A 93 -21.13 0.33 -4.97
C PRO A 93 -20.49 -0.99 -4.51
N ASP A 94 -20.19 -1.90 -5.44
CA ASP A 94 -19.56 -3.18 -5.11
C ASP A 94 -18.14 -2.98 -4.57
N ASN A 95 -17.39 -2.01 -5.14
CA ASN A 95 -16.07 -1.66 -4.65
C ASN A 95 -16.11 -1.04 -3.24
N LEU A 96 -17.07 -0.15 -2.99
CA LEU A 96 -17.25 0.47 -1.67
C LEU A 96 -17.66 -0.56 -0.63
N ASN A 97 -18.57 -1.47 -0.97
CA ASN A 97 -19.01 -2.56 -0.10
C ASN A 97 -17.83 -3.48 0.26
N ARG A 98 -17.03 -3.89 -0.74
CA ARG A 98 -15.81 -4.69 -0.53
C ARG A 98 -14.88 -4.04 0.49
N ILE A 99 -14.62 -2.73 0.35
CA ILE A 99 -13.74 -2.01 1.28
C ILE A 99 -14.34 -2.00 2.69
N CYS A 100 -15.63 -1.75 2.83
CA CYS A 100 -16.30 -1.79 4.12
C CYS A 100 -16.24 -3.18 4.78
N GLU A 101 -16.38 -4.26 4.02
CA GLU A 101 -16.24 -5.63 4.48
C GLU A 101 -14.81 -5.94 4.93
N GLU A 102 -13.79 -5.54 4.16
CA GLU A 102 -12.38 -5.69 4.53
C GLU A 102 -12.06 -4.95 5.84
N LEU A 103 -12.54 -3.72 5.99
CA LEU A 103 -12.40 -2.92 7.21
C LEU A 103 -13.12 -3.59 8.39
N GLY A 104 -14.33 -4.10 8.18
CA GLY A 104 -15.12 -4.81 9.18
C GLY A 104 -14.40 -6.06 9.70
N THR A 105 -13.85 -6.86 8.79
CA THR A 105 -13.07 -8.06 9.10
C THR A 105 -11.83 -7.74 9.94
N CYS A 106 -11.09 -6.69 9.57
CA CYS A 106 -9.89 -6.30 10.30
C CYS A 106 -10.19 -5.63 11.64
N ARG A 107 -11.34 -4.95 11.77
CA ARG A 107 -11.77 -4.32 13.02
C ARG A 107 -12.10 -5.32 14.13
N SER A 108 -12.55 -6.53 13.80
CA SER A 108 -12.85 -7.57 14.78
C SER A 108 -11.65 -7.91 15.70
N GLN A 109 -10.45 -7.48 15.32
CA GLN A 109 -9.20 -7.65 16.07
C GLN A 109 -8.87 -6.48 17.02
N GLY A 110 -9.75 -5.47 17.15
CA GLY A 110 -9.55 -4.28 18.01
C GLY A 110 -9.63 -2.95 17.28
N ARG A 111 -8.88 -1.93 17.74
CA ARG A 111 -8.85 -0.61 17.12
C ARG A 111 -8.17 -0.66 15.76
N LEU A 112 -8.92 -0.37 14.71
CA LEU A 112 -8.41 -0.41 13.35
C LEU A 112 -7.71 0.90 12.98
N ARG A 113 -6.47 0.79 12.48
CA ARG A 113 -5.76 1.88 11.82
C ARG A 113 -5.63 1.59 10.33
N VAL A 114 -5.94 2.58 9.52
CA VAL A 114 -5.84 2.54 8.06
C VAL A 114 -4.77 3.52 7.60
N VAL A 115 -3.79 3.06 6.86
CA VAL A 115 -2.80 3.91 6.18
C VAL A 115 -3.14 3.95 4.70
N ALA A 116 -3.52 5.12 4.20
CA ALA A 116 -3.83 5.35 2.79
C ALA A 116 -2.60 5.93 2.08
N LEU A 117 -2.11 5.22 1.06
CA LEU A 117 -0.95 5.60 0.26
C LEU A 117 -1.37 6.40 -0.98
N GLY A 118 -1.13 7.69 -0.92
CA GLY A 118 -1.47 8.62 -2.00
C GLY A 118 -2.85 9.28 -1.85
N LYS A 119 -3.00 10.40 -2.56
CA LYS A 119 -4.19 11.24 -2.48
C LYS A 119 -5.49 10.53 -2.90
N ARG A 120 -5.40 9.62 -3.87
CA ARG A 120 -6.58 8.90 -4.40
C ARG A 120 -7.13 7.89 -3.38
N ALA A 121 -6.25 7.12 -2.72
CA ALA A 121 -6.67 6.23 -1.65
C ALA A 121 -7.29 7.03 -0.49
N ALA A 122 -6.63 8.09 -0.02
CA ALA A 122 -7.15 8.93 1.05
C ALA A 122 -8.50 9.60 0.67
N TRP A 123 -8.65 10.07 -0.57
CA TRP A 123 -9.88 10.67 -1.09
C TRP A 123 -11.07 9.70 -1.06
N LEU A 124 -10.83 8.42 -1.33
CA LEU A 124 -11.87 7.39 -1.31
C LEU A 124 -12.38 7.14 0.11
N PHE A 125 -11.50 7.08 1.11
CA PHE A 125 -11.88 6.85 2.50
C PHE A 125 -12.82 7.94 3.06
N ALA A 126 -12.70 9.17 2.60
CA ALA A 126 -13.61 10.26 2.95
C ALA A 126 -15.03 10.11 2.33
N ARG A 127 -15.26 9.10 1.48
CA ARG A 127 -16.49 8.88 0.72
C ARG A 127 -17.11 7.51 0.94
N LEU A 128 -16.55 6.71 1.85
CA LEU A 128 -17.13 5.41 2.17
C LEU A 128 -18.51 5.56 2.83
N PRO A 129 -19.52 4.78 2.40
CA PRO A 129 -20.81 4.77 3.06
C PRO A 129 -20.73 4.00 4.38
N GLN A 130 -21.00 4.67 5.50
CA GLN A 130 -21.08 4.05 6.83
C GLN A 130 -19.90 3.09 7.17
N PRO A 131 -18.63 3.52 7.01
CA PRO A 131 -17.51 2.65 7.32
C PRO A 131 -17.48 2.33 8.82
N PRO A 132 -16.93 1.17 9.22
CA PRO A 132 -16.60 0.93 10.62
C PRO A 132 -15.61 1.99 11.10
N ALA A 133 -15.60 2.30 12.41
CA ALA A 133 -14.67 3.29 12.94
C ALA A 133 -13.21 2.83 12.76
N PHE A 134 -12.37 3.72 12.25
CA PHE A 134 -10.94 3.53 12.08
C PHE A 134 -10.18 4.87 12.20
N ASP A 135 -8.89 4.78 12.50
CA ASP A 135 -7.99 5.93 12.44
C ASP A 135 -7.36 5.99 11.05
N LEU A 136 -7.56 7.08 10.32
CA LEU A 136 -6.99 7.27 8.99
C LEU A 136 -5.68 8.06 9.04
N ILE A 137 -4.64 7.50 8.45
CA ILE A 137 -3.34 8.16 8.21
C ILE A 137 -3.12 8.23 6.70
N GLY A 138 -2.91 9.41 6.17
CA GLY A 138 -2.53 9.62 4.77
C GLY A 138 -1.01 9.77 4.64
N LEU A 139 -0.39 8.95 3.78
CA LEU A 139 1.01 9.12 3.38
C LEU A 139 1.11 9.38 1.88
N PRO A 140 2.18 10.06 1.41
CA PRO A 140 2.45 10.17 -0.01
C PRO A 140 2.52 8.80 -0.67
N HIS A 141 2.12 8.70 -1.95
CA HIS A 141 2.32 7.46 -2.70
C HIS A 141 3.82 7.16 -2.84
N PRO A 142 4.29 5.93 -2.58
CA PRO A 142 5.72 5.59 -2.53
C PRO A 142 6.41 5.50 -3.91
N SER A 143 5.71 5.79 -5.01
CA SER A 143 6.33 5.95 -6.32
C SER A 143 7.25 7.18 -6.35
N ALA A 144 8.22 7.18 -7.27
CA ALA A 144 9.13 8.31 -7.47
C ALA A 144 8.36 9.63 -7.66
N GLN A 145 7.34 9.62 -8.52
CA GLN A 145 6.49 10.78 -8.76
C GLN A 145 5.74 11.24 -7.51
N GLY A 146 5.15 10.29 -6.74
CA GLY A 146 4.41 10.61 -5.53
C GLY A 146 5.28 11.26 -4.45
N LEU A 147 6.49 10.73 -4.25
CA LEU A 147 7.45 11.26 -3.29
C LEU A 147 7.95 12.64 -3.70
N LEU A 148 8.34 12.84 -4.96
CA LEU A 148 8.77 14.14 -5.47
C LEU A 148 7.67 15.20 -5.38
N GLN A 149 6.42 14.84 -5.72
CA GLN A 149 5.30 15.78 -5.61
C GLN A 149 4.95 16.18 -4.17
N ALA A 150 5.22 15.31 -3.21
CA ALA A 150 4.96 15.57 -1.79
C ALA A 150 6.11 16.34 -1.12
N ALA A 151 7.31 16.26 -1.67
CA ALA A 151 8.49 16.93 -1.12
C ALA A 151 8.45 18.47 -1.33
N PRO A 152 9.13 19.25 -0.47
CA PRO A 152 9.28 20.68 -0.66
C PRO A 152 9.81 21.01 -2.06
N GLU A 153 9.30 22.07 -2.67
CA GLU A 153 9.64 22.50 -4.04
C GLU A 153 9.61 21.37 -5.07
N LYS A 154 8.72 20.37 -4.88
CA LYS A 154 8.60 19.16 -5.72
C LYS A 154 9.91 18.38 -5.82
N GLY A 155 10.67 18.36 -4.74
CA GLY A 155 11.91 17.60 -4.62
C GLY A 155 13.12 18.21 -5.32
N LYS A 156 13.08 19.50 -5.68
CA LYS A 156 14.21 20.19 -6.31
C LYS A 156 15.46 20.06 -5.42
N GLY A 157 16.53 19.50 -5.98
CA GLY A 157 17.80 19.32 -5.27
C GLY A 157 17.83 18.13 -4.29
N LEU A 158 16.73 17.40 -4.11
CA LEU A 158 16.67 16.21 -3.26
C LEU A 158 16.94 14.94 -4.07
N LYS A 159 17.62 13.96 -3.43
CA LYS A 159 17.81 12.65 -4.04
C LYS A 159 16.59 11.76 -3.76
N LEU A 160 16.08 11.08 -4.78
CA LEU A 160 14.95 10.17 -4.64
C LEU A 160 15.19 9.07 -3.60
N GLN A 161 16.43 8.61 -3.48
CA GLN A 161 16.82 7.61 -2.49
C GLN A 161 16.59 8.11 -1.05
N ASP A 162 16.94 9.36 -0.76
CA ASP A 162 16.76 9.94 0.58
C ASP A 162 15.26 10.10 0.91
N LEU A 163 14.47 10.52 -0.09
CA LEU A 163 13.01 10.60 0.04
C LEU A 163 12.37 9.23 0.31
N ARG A 164 12.86 8.17 -0.35
CA ARG A 164 12.39 6.80 -0.11
C ARG A 164 12.74 6.34 1.30
N GLN A 165 13.97 6.54 1.76
CA GLN A 165 14.40 6.15 3.10
C GLN A 165 13.63 6.88 4.20
N GLU A 166 13.35 8.18 4.01
CA GLU A 166 12.54 8.96 4.94
C GLU A 166 11.10 8.45 4.97
N TRP A 167 10.53 8.15 3.81
CA TRP A 167 9.19 7.59 3.70
C TRP A 167 9.09 6.21 4.37
N GLU A 168 10.09 5.32 4.17
CA GLU A 168 10.17 4.01 4.81
C GLU A 168 10.20 4.13 6.34
N ARG A 169 11.01 5.04 6.88
CA ARG A 169 11.07 5.32 8.32
C ARG A 169 9.74 5.86 8.86
N THR A 170 9.11 6.77 8.12
CA THR A 170 7.82 7.34 8.50
C THR A 170 6.73 6.27 8.56
N LEU A 171 6.65 5.41 7.54
CA LEU A 171 5.67 4.31 7.55
C LEU A 171 5.96 3.35 8.71
N ALA A 172 7.21 2.91 8.91
CA ALA A 172 7.57 1.99 9.99
C ALA A 172 7.17 2.56 11.37
N ALA A 173 7.44 3.83 11.64
CA ALA A 173 7.06 4.49 12.90
C ALA A 173 5.54 4.50 13.12
N HIS A 174 4.73 4.75 12.07
CA HIS A 174 3.29 4.67 12.17
C HIS A 174 2.77 3.24 12.45
N LEU A 175 3.44 2.23 11.91
CA LEU A 175 3.09 0.83 12.13
C LEU A 175 3.42 0.37 13.55
N GLU A 176 4.59 0.72 14.08
CA GLU A 176 5.03 0.39 15.45
C GLU A 176 4.13 0.99 16.53
N THR A 177 3.75 2.28 16.38
CA THR A 177 2.84 2.96 17.31
C THR A 177 1.49 2.25 17.41
N GLY A 178 1.04 1.58 16.35
CA GLY A 178 -0.20 0.78 16.33
C GLY A 178 -0.10 -0.52 17.12
N ARG A 179 1.09 -1.11 17.27
CA ARG A 179 1.29 -2.36 18.03
C ARG A 179 1.21 -2.15 19.54
N THR A 180 1.74 -1.06 20.05
CA THR A 180 1.76 -0.74 21.47
C THR A 180 0.37 -0.50 22.04
N LEU A 181 -0.58 0.01 21.24
CA LEU A 181 -1.96 0.28 21.66
C LEU A 181 -2.85 -0.99 21.67
N ASN A 182 -2.46 -2.07 21.00
CA ASN A 182 -3.22 -3.33 20.98
C ASN A 182 -2.74 -4.34 22.04
N ASN A 183 -1.63 -4.07 22.72
CA ASN A 183 -1.05 -4.93 23.75
C ASN A 183 -1.26 -4.40 25.18
N SER A 184 -1.99 -3.32 25.31
CA SER A 184 -2.40 -2.69 26.58
C SER A 184 -3.93 -2.76 26.74
#